data_2a287307a033bd77f30f03f7b5248148
#
_entry.id   2a287307a033bd77f30f03f7b5248148
#
_cell.length_a   1.000
_cell.length_b   1.000
_cell.length_c   1.000
_cell.angle_alpha   90.00
_cell.angle_beta   90.00
_cell.angle_gamma   90.00
#
_symmetry.space_group_name_H-M   'P 1'
#
loop_
_entity.id
_entity.type
_entity.pdbx_description
1 polymer ?
#
loop_
_entity_poly.entity_id
_entity_poly.type
_entity_poly.pdbx_seq_one_letter_code
_entity_poly.pdbx_strand_id
1 'polypeptide(L)'
;MTAITMATIKRVYKNNGQHAEQVFRYTVSGHICKADNTPATMSGDCEDIQIKSARATICKGKDIASYLATDKAERYAYITADFKTAYIMSKIEYLTFATLFATLTKESPKNGGAEKLRFKSESKAMLEWLQARV
;
A
#
# COMPACT_ATOMS: atom_id res chain seq x y z
N MET A 1 11.74 8.75 -5.80
CA MET A 1 10.35 8.24 -5.76
C MET A 1 9.76 8.27 -7.16
N THR A 2 8.97 7.28 -7.50
CA THR A 2 8.38 7.14 -8.83
C THR A 2 6.87 7.01 -8.70
N ALA A 3 6.10 7.73 -9.53
CA ALA A 3 4.67 7.56 -9.62
C ALA A 3 4.33 6.83 -10.93
N ILE A 4 3.42 5.87 -10.85
CA ILE A 4 2.91 5.18 -12.03
C ILE A 4 1.39 5.26 -12.05
N THR A 5 0.84 5.41 -13.26
CA THR A 5 -0.60 5.33 -13.47
C THR A 5 -1.00 3.87 -13.57
N MET A 6 -1.95 3.47 -12.74
CA MET A 6 -2.38 2.09 -12.72
C MET A 6 -3.49 1.80 -13.72
N ALA A 7 -3.51 0.58 -14.22
CA ALA A 7 -4.55 0.09 -15.10
C ALA A 7 -5.90 0.04 -14.37
N THR A 8 -6.98 0.26 -15.12
CA THR A 8 -8.33 0.03 -14.64
C THR A 8 -8.70 -1.42 -14.93
N ILE A 9 -9.02 -2.18 -13.89
CA ILE A 9 -9.39 -3.58 -14.02
C ILE A 9 -10.71 -3.85 -13.32
N LYS A 10 -11.40 -4.90 -13.76
CA LYS A 10 -12.62 -5.34 -13.12
C LYS A 10 -12.31 -5.86 -11.71
N ARG A 11 -13.04 -5.36 -10.72
CA ARG A 11 -12.84 -5.73 -9.33
C ARG A 11 -13.35 -7.14 -9.04
N VAL A 12 -12.49 -7.99 -8.46
CA VAL A 12 -12.87 -9.32 -8.00
C VAL A 12 -12.72 -9.49 -6.49
N TYR A 13 -11.87 -8.70 -5.85
CA TYR A 13 -11.68 -8.74 -4.39
C TYR A 13 -12.52 -7.66 -3.71
N LYS A 14 -13.23 -8.04 -2.64
CA LYS A 14 -13.96 -7.09 -1.80
C LYS A 14 -13.03 -6.30 -0.90
N ASN A 15 -11.93 -6.91 -0.46
CA ASN A 15 -10.94 -6.30 0.39
C ASN A 15 -10.11 -5.29 -0.42
N ASN A 16 -10.01 -4.05 0.06
CA ASN A 16 -9.29 -2.98 -0.64
C ASN A 16 -7.79 -3.28 -0.75
N GLY A 17 -7.18 -3.90 0.24
CA GLY A 17 -5.77 -4.28 0.19
C GLY A 17 -5.48 -5.28 -0.90
N GLN A 18 -6.28 -6.33 -1.01
CA GLN A 18 -6.15 -7.34 -2.06
C GLN A 18 -6.41 -6.75 -3.45
N HIS A 19 -7.41 -5.88 -3.56
CA HIS A 19 -7.67 -5.20 -4.82
C HIS A 19 -6.50 -4.30 -5.24
N ALA A 20 -5.94 -3.54 -4.31
CA ALA A 20 -4.76 -2.70 -4.58
C ALA A 20 -3.57 -3.54 -5.06
N GLU A 21 -3.29 -4.66 -4.39
CA GLU A 21 -2.25 -5.60 -4.80
C GLU A 21 -2.48 -6.12 -6.22
N GLN A 22 -3.71 -6.50 -6.52
CA GLN A 22 -4.07 -7.02 -7.84
C GLN A 22 -3.89 -5.98 -8.95
N VAL A 23 -4.37 -4.75 -8.73
CA VAL A 23 -4.24 -3.67 -9.70
C VAL A 23 -2.76 -3.34 -9.95
N PHE A 24 -1.97 -3.27 -8.89
CA PHE A 24 -0.54 -3.02 -9.00
C PHE A 24 0.17 -4.12 -9.77
N ARG A 25 -0.06 -5.38 -9.39
CA ARG A 25 0.56 -6.53 -10.06
C ARG A 25 0.20 -6.59 -11.53
N TYR A 26 -1.07 -6.36 -11.85
CA TYR A 26 -1.52 -6.31 -13.24
C TYR A 26 -0.80 -5.20 -14.01
N THR A 27 -0.69 -4.03 -13.43
CA THR A 27 -0.05 -2.87 -14.10
C THR A 27 1.43 -3.13 -14.38
N VAL A 28 2.18 -3.64 -13.41
CA VAL A 28 3.64 -3.77 -13.55
C VAL A 28 4.09 -5.04 -14.23
N SER A 29 3.32 -6.12 -14.17
CA SER A 29 3.72 -7.41 -14.72
C SER A 29 2.88 -7.88 -15.91
N GLY A 30 1.88 -7.11 -16.32
CA GLY A 30 1.02 -7.46 -17.44
C GLY A 30 0.29 -8.77 -17.24
N HIS A 31 -0.12 -9.08 -16.02
CA HIS A 31 -0.81 -10.32 -15.71
C HIS A 31 -2.10 -10.46 -16.52
N ILE A 32 -2.33 -11.69 -16.91
CA ILE A 32 -3.40 -12.09 -17.83
C ILE A 32 -4.78 -11.75 -17.27
N CYS A 33 -5.58 -11.12 -18.12
CA CYS A 33 -7.01 -10.95 -17.89
C CYS A 33 -7.77 -12.11 -18.55
N LYS A 34 -8.92 -12.44 -17.99
CA LYS A 34 -9.87 -13.34 -18.65
C LYS A 34 -10.53 -12.65 -19.84
N ALA A 35 -11.19 -13.42 -20.69
CA ALA A 35 -11.83 -12.91 -21.91
C ALA A 35 -12.82 -11.77 -21.65
N ASP A 36 -13.46 -11.73 -20.47
CA ASP A 36 -14.36 -10.66 -20.05
C ASP A 36 -13.64 -9.49 -19.36
N ASN A 37 -12.33 -9.41 -19.50
CA ASN A 37 -11.47 -8.45 -18.83
C ASN A 37 -11.44 -8.60 -17.30
N THR A 38 -11.76 -9.76 -16.78
CA THR A 38 -11.58 -10.08 -15.36
C THR A 38 -10.14 -10.49 -15.13
N PRO A 39 -9.38 -9.79 -14.29
CA PRO A 39 -7.99 -10.16 -14.03
C PRO A 39 -7.88 -11.53 -13.39
N ALA A 40 -6.76 -12.19 -13.61
CA ALA A 40 -6.45 -13.39 -12.85
C ALA A 40 -6.50 -13.08 -11.35
N THR A 41 -7.02 -14.01 -10.55
CA THR A 41 -7.16 -13.83 -9.10
C THR A 41 -5.79 -13.92 -8.44
N MET A 42 -5.03 -12.84 -8.46
CA MET A 42 -3.73 -12.77 -7.83
C MET A 42 -3.67 -11.57 -6.89
N SER A 43 -3.34 -11.84 -5.64
CA SER A 43 -3.04 -10.82 -4.65
C SER A 43 -1.67 -11.11 -4.04
N GLY A 44 -1.19 -10.23 -3.18
CA GLY A 44 0.12 -10.33 -2.55
C GLY A 44 1.13 -9.36 -3.16
N ASP A 45 2.27 -9.26 -2.50
CA ASP A 45 3.33 -8.34 -2.89
C ASP A 45 4.03 -8.78 -4.18
N CYS A 46 4.61 -7.82 -4.89
CA CYS A 46 5.39 -8.05 -6.09
C CYS A 46 6.88 -8.12 -5.74
N GLU A 47 7.51 -9.27 -5.96
CA GLU A 47 8.96 -9.43 -5.80
C GLU A 47 9.47 -8.78 -4.50
N ASP A 48 10.29 -7.72 -4.63
CA ASP A 48 10.87 -6.97 -3.54
C ASP A 48 10.01 -5.77 -3.09
N ILE A 49 8.81 -5.63 -3.65
CA ILE A 49 7.94 -4.48 -3.39
C ILE A 49 6.77 -4.90 -2.52
N GLN A 50 6.66 -4.29 -1.34
CA GLN A 50 5.49 -4.44 -0.49
C GLN A 50 4.44 -3.40 -0.87
N ILE A 51 3.21 -3.84 -1.06
CA ILE A 51 2.12 -2.99 -1.55
C ILE A 51 1.23 -2.60 -0.37
N LYS A 52 1.03 -1.31 -0.20
CA LYS A 52 0.17 -0.74 0.84
C LYS A 52 -0.84 0.21 0.23
N SER A 53 -2.09 0.05 0.58
CA SER A 53 -3.17 0.95 0.17
C SER A 53 -3.52 1.91 1.31
N ALA A 54 -4.39 2.88 1.01
CA ALA A 54 -5.01 3.69 2.05
C ALA A 54 -5.68 2.81 3.11
N ARG A 55 -5.59 3.17 4.37
CA ARG A 55 -6.06 2.43 5.53
C ARG A 55 -5.30 1.14 5.84
N ALA A 56 -4.21 0.85 5.14
CA ALA A 56 -3.41 -0.33 5.42
C ALA A 56 -2.72 -0.23 6.79
N THR A 57 -2.62 -1.37 7.47
CA THR A 57 -1.75 -1.51 8.64
C THR A 57 -0.31 -1.57 8.17
N ILE A 58 0.55 -0.74 8.77
CA ILE A 58 1.97 -0.70 8.45
C ILE A 58 2.71 -1.71 9.31
N CYS A 59 2.54 -1.63 10.63
CA CYS A 59 3.18 -2.55 11.57
C CYS A 59 2.38 -2.63 12.86
N LYS A 60 2.65 -3.67 13.65
CA LYS A 60 2.20 -3.76 15.04
C LYS A 60 3.11 -2.87 15.90
N GLY A 61 2.51 -2.22 16.91
CA GLY A 61 3.25 -1.27 17.74
C GLY A 61 3.51 0.05 17.03
N LYS A 62 4.44 0.83 17.56
CA LYS A 62 4.71 2.21 17.15
C LYS A 62 6.11 2.45 16.58
N ASP A 63 6.97 1.42 16.59
CA ASP A 63 8.35 1.55 16.12
C ASP A 63 8.47 1.11 14.66
N ILE A 64 8.14 2.03 13.77
CA ILE A 64 8.21 1.76 12.33
C ILE A 64 9.65 1.57 11.84
N ALA A 65 10.61 2.26 12.42
CA ALA A 65 12.00 2.13 11.99
C ALA A 65 12.53 0.72 12.23
N SER A 66 12.26 0.15 13.40
CA SER A 66 12.63 -1.25 13.69
C SER A 66 11.90 -2.23 12.79
N TYR A 67 10.62 -2.02 12.54
CA TYR A 67 9.87 -2.85 11.61
C TYR A 67 10.49 -2.86 10.22
N LEU A 68 10.77 -1.69 9.66
CA LEU A 68 11.34 -1.58 8.31
C LEU A 68 12.76 -2.15 8.24
N ALA A 69 13.54 -2.03 9.30
CA ALA A 69 14.91 -2.58 9.34
C ALA A 69 14.92 -4.11 9.20
N THR A 70 13.86 -4.79 9.65
CA THR A 70 13.76 -6.25 9.59
C THR A 70 12.92 -6.76 8.43
N ASP A 71 12.20 -5.89 7.74
CA ASP A 71 11.37 -6.28 6.61
C ASP A 71 12.24 -6.64 5.40
N LYS A 72 11.88 -7.71 4.72
CA LYS A 72 12.59 -8.19 3.54
C LYS A 72 12.37 -7.34 2.31
N ALA A 73 11.27 -6.60 2.25
CA ALA A 73 10.99 -5.71 1.13
C ALA A 73 12.05 -4.60 1.05
N GLU A 74 12.45 -4.25 -0.15
CA GLU A 74 13.41 -3.16 -0.39
C GLU A 74 12.72 -1.89 -0.84
N ARG A 75 11.53 -2.03 -1.41
CA ARG A 75 10.71 -0.92 -1.89
C ARG A 75 9.28 -1.07 -1.40
N TYR A 76 8.57 0.03 -1.44
CA TYR A 76 7.19 0.09 -0.97
C TYR A 76 6.36 0.87 -2.00
N ALA A 77 5.22 0.32 -2.36
CA ALA A 77 4.27 0.99 -3.23
C ALA A 77 3.06 1.42 -2.41
N TYR A 78 2.82 2.72 -2.34
CA TYR A 78 1.60 3.26 -1.77
C TYR A 78 0.57 3.45 -2.89
N ILE A 79 -0.57 2.81 -2.76
CA ILE A 79 -1.66 2.87 -3.74
C ILE A 79 -2.70 3.86 -3.25
N THR A 80 -3.02 4.84 -4.07
CA THR A 80 -4.03 5.85 -3.73
C THR A 80 -5.41 5.23 -3.51
N ALA A 81 -6.25 5.92 -2.74
CA ALA A 81 -7.58 5.42 -2.37
C ALA A 81 -8.49 5.17 -3.58
N ASP A 82 -8.27 5.87 -4.68
CA ASP A 82 -8.99 5.69 -5.94
C ASP A 82 -8.40 4.59 -6.84
N PHE A 83 -7.34 3.92 -6.40
CA PHE A 83 -6.62 2.87 -7.13
C PHE A 83 -6.05 3.32 -8.48
N LYS A 84 -5.85 4.61 -8.70
CA LYS A 84 -5.38 5.14 -10.00
C LYS A 84 -3.89 5.37 -10.06
N THR A 85 -3.23 5.60 -8.91
CA THR A 85 -1.81 5.93 -8.86
C THR A 85 -1.10 5.09 -7.81
N ALA A 86 0.10 4.63 -8.15
CA ALA A 86 1.01 4.01 -7.20
C ALA A 86 2.27 4.88 -7.08
N TYR A 87 2.66 5.15 -5.84
CA TYR A 87 3.91 5.83 -5.51
C TYR A 87 4.91 4.82 -4.99
N ILE A 88 5.97 4.59 -5.76
CA ILE A 88 7.00 3.60 -5.42
C ILE A 88 8.14 4.33 -4.71
N MET A 89 8.45 3.87 -3.52
CA MET A 89 9.40 4.48 -2.59
C MET A 89 10.49 3.51 -2.19
N SER A 90 11.69 4.04 -1.95
CA SER A 90 12.72 3.31 -1.22
C SER A 90 12.28 3.11 0.24
N LYS A 91 12.99 2.25 0.96
CA LYS A 91 12.73 2.04 2.39
C LYS A 91 12.84 3.32 3.21
N ILE A 92 13.84 4.15 2.92
CA ILE A 92 14.05 5.45 3.61
C ILE A 92 12.91 6.42 3.29
N GLU A 93 12.52 6.52 2.04
CA GLU A 93 11.38 7.37 1.63
C GLU A 93 10.09 6.93 2.31
N TYR A 94 9.86 5.62 2.36
CA TYR A 94 8.67 5.07 3.00
C TYR A 94 8.67 5.32 4.52
N LEU A 95 9.83 5.21 5.17
CA LEU A 95 9.98 5.53 6.59
C LEU A 95 9.57 6.99 6.85
N THR A 96 10.04 7.92 6.04
CA THR A 96 9.68 9.33 6.16
C THR A 96 8.18 9.55 5.94
N PHE A 97 7.65 8.96 4.89
CA PHE A 97 6.23 9.05 4.55
C PHE A 97 5.34 8.51 5.68
N ALA A 98 5.63 7.32 6.15
CA ALA A 98 4.85 6.69 7.21
C ALA A 98 4.99 7.43 8.54
N THR A 99 6.17 7.93 8.87
CA THR A 99 6.38 8.72 10.08
C THR A 99 5.53 9.99 10.09
N LEU A 100 5.39 10.63 8.93
CA LEU A 100 4.58 11.85 8.80
C LEU A 100 3.07 11.58 8.84
N PHE A 101 2.61 10.49 8.23
CA PHE A 101 1.19 10.32 7.93
C PHE A 101 0.51 9.11 8.57
N ALA A 102 1.26 8.18 9.14
CA ALA A 102 0.67 7.06 9.86
C ALA A 102 0.09 7.52 11.20
N THR A 103 -0.99 6.88 11.59
CA THR A 103 -1.66 7.13 12.86
C THR A 103 -1.56 5.89 13.74
N LEU A 104 -1.25 6.09 15.01
CA LEU A 104 -1.29 5.03 16.00
C LEU A 104 -2.74 4.75 16.37
N THR A 105 -3.17 3.51 16.16
CA THR A 105 -4.52 3.06 16.51
C THR A 105 -4.43 1.87 17.43
N LYS A 106 -5.46 1.67 18.23
CA LYS A 106 -5.55 0.54 19.16
C LYS A 106 -6.67 -0.39 18.72
N GLU A 107 -6.38 -1.67 18.61
CA GLU A 107 -7.41 -2.67 18.35
C GLU A 107 -8.39 -2.71 19.53
N SER A 108 -9.62 -3.15 19.26
CA SER A 108 -10.59 -3.39 20.31
C SER A 108 -10.08 -4.48 21.26
N PRO A 109 -10.46 -4.47 22.55
CA PRO A 109 -10.09 -5.53 23.49
C PRO A 109 -10.48 -6.93 22.97
N LYS A 110 -11.56 -7.01 22.19
CA LYS A 110 -12.05 -8.24 21.57
C LYS A 110 -11.03 -8.85 20.60
N ASN A 111 -10.18 -8.02 19.99
CA ASN A 111 -9.14 -8.42 19.04
C ASN A 111 -7.74 -8.33 19.64
N GLY A 112 -7.63 -8.32 20.98
CA GLY A 112 -6.36 -8.31 21.70
C GLY A 112 -5.87 -6.94 22.18
N GLY A 113 -6.51 -5.84 21.75
CA GLY A 113 -6.16 -4.49 22.22
C GLY A 113 -4.78 -3.99 21.82
N ALA A 114 -4.14 -4.59 20.83
CA ALA A 114 -2.80 -4.22 20.40
C ALA A 114 -2.76 -2.86 19.67
N GLU A 115 -1.66 -2.14 19.87
CA GLU A 115 -1.40 -0.92 19.12
C GLU A 115 -0.89 -1.24 17.71
N LYS A 116 -1.30 -0.44 16.73
CA LYS A 116 -0.87 -0.55 15.33
C LYS A 116 -0.63 0.81 14.73
N LEU A 117 0.38 0.94 13.90
CA LEU A 117 0.53 2.07 12.99
C LEU A 117 -0.17 1.74 11.67
N ARG A 118 -1.00 2.66 11.21
CA ARG A 118 -1.73 2.49 9.96
C ARG A 118 -1.99 3.82 9.27
N PHE A 119 -2.19 3.77 7.97
CA PHE A 119 -2.75 4.91 7.24
C PHE A 119 -4.25 4.94 7.48
N LYS A 120 -4.72 5.85 8.32
CA LYS A 120 -6.13 5.93 8.71
C LYS A 120 -7.02 6.47 7.60
N SER A 121 -6.53 7.47 6.88
CA SER A 121 -7.23 8.07 5.75
C SER A 121 -6.21 8.75 4.83
N GLU A 122 -6.58 8.88 3.56
CA GLU A 122 -5.76 9.61 2.61
C GLU A 122 -6.13 11.10 2.67
N SER A 123 -5.19 11.91 3.15
CA SER A 123 -5.40 13.35 3.26
C SER A 123 -4.85 14.08 2.04
N LYS A 124 -5.33 15.30 1.84
CA LYS A 124 -4.78 16.20 0.82
C LYS A 124 -3.29 16.47 1.05
N ALA A 125 -2.88 16.66 2.31
CA ALA A 125 -1.49 16.88 2.67
C ALA A 125 -0.59 15.69 2.29
N MET A 126 -1.08 14.47 2.51
CA MET A 126 -0.39 13.24 2.10
C MET A 126 -0.17 13.21 0.58
N LEU A 127 -1.20 13.48 -0.20
CA LEU A 127 -1.11 13.49 -1.66
C LEU A 127 -0.19 14.59 -2.17
N GLU A 128 -0.26 15.78 -1.60
CA GLU A 128 0.64 16.89 -1.94
C GLU A 128 2.11 16.54 -1.64
N TRP A 129 2.37 15.90 -0.51
CA TRP A 129 3.70 15.45 -0.14
C TRP A 129 4.26 14.45 -1.14
N LEU A 130 3.46 13.47 -1.55
CA LEU A 130 3.83 12.47 -2.55
C LEU A 130 4.10 13.13 -3.91
N GLN A 131 3.19 13.97 -4.38
CA GLN A 131 3.29 14.63 -5.68
C GLN A 131 4.52 15.53 -5.77
N ALA A 132 4.91 16.18 -4.68
CA ALA A 132 6.09 17.06 -4.64
C ALA A 132 7.41 16.29 -4.78
N ARG A 133 7.43 14.99 -4.61
CA ARG A 133 8.65 14.15 -4.58
C ARG A 133 8.84 13.26 -5.81
N VAL A 134 7.91 13.28 -6.71
CA VAL A 134 8.05 12.55 -7.98
C VAL A 134 8.66 13.40 -9.09
#